data_9a4958b299080057db64a3baed6ec0ea
#
_entry.id   9a4958b299080057db64a3baed6ec0ea
#
_cell.length_a   1.000
_cell.length_b   1.000
_cell.length_c   1.000
_cell.angle_alpha   90.00
_cell.angle_beta   90.00
_cell.angle_gamma   90.00
#
_symmetry.space_group_name_H-M   'P 1'
#
loop_
_entity.id
_entity.type
_entity.pdbx_description
1 polymer ?
#
loop_
_entity_poly.entity_id
_entity_poly.type
_entity_poly.pdbx_seq_one_letter_code
_entity_poly.pdbx_strand_id
1 'polypeptide(L)'
;MTNILVIGASRGVGLETVERGLREGHHVRAFARSADRIPLDDPNLERFAGDALKANDVRRALEGMDVVIQTLGVQTGPEMVIRGTKLFSKATRVLVEAMQTEGVARLIALTGFGAGDSRNQGGCLYDLGFNAVLGRVYDDKNVQEHLIRSSDLAWTIARPVILTDRPATHRYRVVLDPADWRPGTIARADVADFLVKQVTSDEYLRKAPVLIG
;
A
#
# COMPACT_ATOMS: atom_id res chain seq x y z
N MET A 1 10.52 -7.67 -17.40
CA MET A 1 9.75 -8.58 -16.53
C MET A 1 10.38 -8.54 -15.15
N THR A 2 9.61 -8.30 -14.10
CA THR A 2 10.07 -8.10 -12.72
C THR A 2 9.25 -9.01 -11.81
N ASN A 3 9.87 -9.60 -10.79
CA ASN A 3 9.17 -10.41 -9.79
C ASN A 3 8.65 -9.49 -8.67
N ILE A 4 7.34 -9.37 -8.56
CA ILE A 4 6.67 -8.46 -7.64
C ILE A 4 5.98 -9.26 -6.53
N LEU A 5 6.28 -8.96 -5.27
CA LEU A 5 5.50 -9.43 -4.12
C LEU A 5 4.43 -8.39 -3.77
N VAL A 6 3.16 -8.77 -3.88
CA VAL A 6 2.03 -7.92 -3.43
C VAL A 6 1.51 -8.42 -2.09
N ILE A 7 1.71 -7.66 -1.01
CA ILE A 7 1.24 -7.99 0.34
C ILE A 7 -0.12 -7.34 0.58
N GLY A 8 -1.14 -8.15 0.92
CA GLY A 8 -2.53 -7.71 1.02
C GLY A 8 -3.32 -7.87 -0.27
N ALA A 9 -2.91 -8.84 -1.10
CA ALA A 9 -3.31 -9.05 -2.48
C ALA A 9 -4.77 -9.50 -2.70
N SER A 10 -5.50 -9.92 -1.66
CA SER A 10 -6.76 -10.67 -1.86
C SER A 10 -7.98 -9.81 -2.17
N ARG A 11 -7.91 -8.48 -2.07
CA ARG A 11 -9.04 -7.56 -2.32
C ARG A 11 -8.62 -6.11 -2.45
N GLY A 12 -9.54 -5.27 -2.92
CA GLY A 12 -9.39 -3.81 -3.00
C GLY A 12 -8.16 -3.41 -3.81
N VAL A 13 -7.40 -2.40 -3.36
CA VAL A 13 -6.20 -1.93 -4.08
C VAL A 13 -5.20 -3.07 -4.33
N GLY A 14 -5.06 -4.01 -3.37
CA GLY A 14 -4.13 -5.13 -3.52
C GLY A 14 -4.50 -6.05 -4.70
N LEU A 15 -5.77 -6.40 -4.84
CA LEU A 15 -6.23 -7.23 -5.96
C LEU A 15 -6.09 -6.49 -7.30
N GLU A 16 -6.46 -5.21 -7.34
CA GLU A 16 -6.24 -4.35 -8.52
C GLU A 16 -4.74 -4.24 -8.89
N THR A 17 -3.86 -4.20 -7.86
CA THR A 17 -2.41 -4.17 -8.08
C THR A 17 -1.90 -5.48 -8.67
N VAL A 18 -2.40 -6.63 -8.20
CA VAL A 18 -2.07 -7.93 -8.80
C VAL A 18 -2.48 -7.96 -10.26
N GLU A 19 -3.74 -7.64 -10.54
CA GLU A 19 -4.28 -7.64 -11.90
C GLU A 19 -3.52 -6.68 -12.82
N ARG A 20 -3.20 -5.48 -12.34
CA ARG A 20 -2.43 -4.50 -13.09
C ARG A 20 -0.99 -4.98 -13.36
N GLY A 21 -0.32 -5.57 -12.37
CA GLY A 21 1.03 -6.10 -12.52
C GLY A 21 1.11 -7.22 -13.56
N LEU A 22 0.14 -8.12 -13.56
CA LEU A 22 0.01 -9.19 -14.56
C LEU A 22 -0.21 -8.62 -15.96
N ARG A 23 -1.09 -7.63 -16.12
CA ARG A 23 -1.33 -6.95 -17.41
C ARG A 23 -0.09 -6.24 -17.97
N GLU A 24 0.82 -5.78 -17.12
CA GLU A 24 2.11 -5.18 -17.51
C GLU A 24 3.19 -6.23 -17.80
N GLY A 25 2.85 -7.52 -17.71
CA GLY A 25 3.76 -8.63 -18.01
C GLY A 25 4.77 -8.91 -16.89
N HIS A 26 4.49 -8.53 -15.66
CA HIS A 26 5.29 -8.91 -14.50
C HIS A 26 4.91 -10.29 -13.97
N HIS A 27 5.84 -10.93 -13.27
CA HIS A 27 5.53 -12.09 -12.43
C HIS A 27 5.06 -11.59 -11.06
N VAL A 28 3.88 -12.01 -10.61
CA VAL A 28 3.27 -11.49 -9.38
C VAL A 28 3.03 -12.59 -8.37
N ARG A 29 3.71 -12.52 -7.22
CA ARG A 29 3.39 -13.32 -6.04
C ARG A 29 2.36 -12.57 -5.19
N ALA A 30 1.15 -13.08 -5.15
CA ALA A 30 0.03 -12.51 -4.43
C ALA A 30 -0.03 -13.08 -3.01
N PHE A 31 0.48 -12.31 -2.03
CA PHE A 31 0.56 -12.74 -0.63
C PHE A 31 -0.64 -12.26 0.18
N ALA A 32 -1.42 -13.19 0.70
CA ALA A 32 -2.55 -12.92 1.59
C ALA A 32 -2.91 -14.18 2.39
N ARG A 33 -3.61 -14.02 3.53
CA ARG A 33 -4.15 -15.16 4.29
C ARG A 33 -5.16 -16.00 3.50
N SER A 34 -5.82 -15.40 2.52
CA SER A 34 -6.80 -16.02 1.64
C SER A 34 -6.35 -15.95 0.16
N ALA A 35 -5.07 -16.14 -0.11
CA ALA A 35 -4.52 -16.08 -1.47
C ALA A 35 -5.19 -17.07 -2.44
N ASP A 36 -5.59 -18.25 -1.93
CA ASP A 36 -6.27 -19.28 -2.72
C ASP A 36 -7.63 -18.84 -3.30
N ARG A 37 -8.22 -17.78 -2.73
CA ARG A 37 -9.51 -17.21 -3.17
C ARG A 37 -9.37 -16.08 -4.18
N ILE A 38 -8.16 -15.75 -4.62
CA ILE A 38 -7.94 -14.72 -5.64
C ILE A 38 -8.52 -15.21 -6.96
N PRO A 39 -9.52 -14.50 -7.56
CA PRO A 39 -10.28 -14.97 -8.71
C PRO A 39 -9.58 -14.60 -10.04
N LEU A 40 -8.27 -14.74 -10.11
CA LEU A 40 -7.48 -14.43 -11.31
C LEU A 40 -6.80 -15.72 -11.77
N ASP A 41 -6.80 -15.98 -13.07
CA ASP A 41 -6.09 -17.10 -13.68
C ASP A 41 -5.10 -16.55 -14.70
N ASP A 42 -3.80 -16.64 -14.36
CA ASP A 42 -2.71 -16.14 -15.18
C ASP A 42 -1.45 -16.96 -14.91
N PRO A 43 -0.68 -17.37 -15.93
CA PRO A 43 0.53 -18.17 -15.77
C PRO A 43 1.63 -17.46 -14.96
N ASN A 44 1.61 -16.14 -14.90
CA ASN A 44 2.56 -15.32 -14.12
C ASN A 44 2.07 -15.02 -12.71
N LEU A 45 0.91 -15.56 -12.28
CA LEU A 45 0.37 -15.39 -10.94
C LEU A 45 0.77 -16.55 -10.02
N GLU A 46 1.48 -16.24 -8.96
CA GLU A 46 1.71 -17.16 -7.86
C GLU A 46 0.85 -16.77 -6.65
N ARG A 47 -0.07 -17.64 -6.22
CA ARG A 47 -0.84 -17.46 -5.00
C ARG A 47 -0.05 -17.96 -3.80
N PHE A 48 0.25 -17.08 -2.85
CA PHE A 48 1.05 -17.41 -1.67
C PHE A 48 0.25 -17.14 -0.38
N ALA A 49 -0.25 -18.18 0.25
CA ALA A 49 -0.98 -18.08 1.52
C ALA A 49 -0.02 -17.84 2.68
N GLY A 50 -0.24 -16.75 3.45
CA GLY A 50 0.59 -16.43 4.61
C GLY A 50 0.07 -15.22 5.41
N ASP A 51 0.67 -15.01 6.56
CA ASP A 51 0.34 -13.92 7.48
C ASP A 51 1.47 -12.89 7.51
N ALA A 52 1.17 -11.65 7.14
CA ALA A 52 2.12 -10.53 7.15
C ALA A 52 2.67 -10.18 8.56
N LEU A 53 2.09 -10.72 9.62
CA LEU A 53 2.58 -10.58 11.00
C LEU A 53 3.58 -11.67 11.40
N LYS A 54 3.80 -12.68 10.54
CA LYS A 54 4.71 -13.80 10.81
C LYS A 54 5.98 -13.66 9.97
N ALA A 55 7.12 -13.46 10.63
CA ALA A 55 8.41 -13.25 9.97
C ALA A 55 8.77 -14.38 8.98
N ASN A 56 8.53 -15.65 9.36
CA ASN A 56 8.83 -16.79 8.49
C ASN A 56 7.97 -16.80 7.22
N ASP A 57 6.68 -16.43 7.29
CA ASP A 57 5.81 -16.37 6.13
C ASP A 57 6.28 -15.24 5.17
N VAL A 58 6.67 -14.09 5.75
CA VAL A 58 7.16 -12.94 4.97
C VAL A 58 8.51 -13.24 4.30
N ARG A 59 9.46 -13.89 5.01
CA ARG A 59 10.75 -14.27 4.44
C ARG A 59 10.57 -15.22 3.25
N ARG A 60 9.80 -16.28 3.42
CA ARG A 60 9.48 -17.22 2.32
C ARG A 60 8.82 -16.53 1.14
N ALA A 61 7.97 -15.53 1.41
CA ALA A 61 7.32 -14.77 0.35
C ALA A 61 8.29 -13.84 -0.40
N LEU A 62 9.39 -13.42 0.22
CA LEU A 62 10.42 -12.56 -0.39
C LEU A 62 11.41 -13.33 -1.30
N GLU A 63 11.52 -14.66 -1.17
CA GLU A 63 12.45 -15.45 -1.96
C GLU A 63 12.25 -15.25 -3.47
N GLY A 64 13.29 -14.75 -4.15
CA GLY A 64 13.27 -14.51 -5.60
C GLY A 64 12.47 -13.29 -6.05
N MET A 65 12.08 -12.40 -5.13
CA MET A 65 11.36 -11.17 -5.46
C MET A 65 12.30 -9.97 -5.63
N ASP A 66 12.00 -9.12 -6.60
CA ASP A 66 12.77 -7.90 -6.89
C ASP A 66 12.18 -6.68 -6.17
N VAL A 67 10.85 -6.61 -6.06
CA VAL A 67 10.10 -5.46 -5.55
C VAL A 67 8.95 -5.92 -4.66
N VAL A 68 8.71 -5.18 -3.58
CA VAL A 68 7.54 -5.38 -2.71
C VAL A 68 6.55 -4.23 -2.85
N ILE A 69 5.27 -4.56 -3.07
CA ILE A 69 4.15 -3.60 -2.99
C ILE A 69 3.29 -3.98 -1.79
N GLN A 70 3.30 -3.13 -0.75
CA GLN A 70 2.51 -3.34 0.48
C GLN A 70 1.17 -2.60 0.38
N THR A 71 0.06 -3.34 0.28
CA THR A 71 -1.31 -2.82 0.14
C THR A 71 -2.23 -3.28 1.26
N LEU A 72 -1.69 -3.50 2.46
CA LEU A 72 -2.50 -3.92 3.60
C LEU A 72 -3.64 -2.94 3.88
N GLY A 73 -4.82 -3.48 4.10
CA GLY A 73 -6.02 -2.74 4.47
C GLY A 73 -6.75 -3.42 5.62
N VAL A 74 -7.56 -2.66 6.32
CA VAL A 74 -8.49 -3.15 7.35
C VAL A 74 -9.92 -2.99 6.88
N GLN A 75 -10.81 -3.88 7.32
CA GLN A 75 -12.25 -3.65 7.15
C GLN A 75 -12.67 -2.58 8.15
N THR A 76 -13.32 -1.54 7.65
CA THR A 76 -13.92 -0.50 8.49
C THR A 76 -15.17 -1.07 9.17
N GLY A 77 -15.14 -1.14 10.50
CA GLY A 77 -16.26 -1.55 11.32
C GLY A 77 -16.26 -0.79 12.64
N PRO A 78 -17.37 -0.79 13.41
CA PRO A 78 -17.48 -0.05 14.67
C PRO A 78 -16.36 -0.40 15.66
N GLU A 79 -15.97 -1.65 15.73
CA GLU A 79 -14.91 -2.11 16.63
C GLU A 79 -13.54 -1.51 16.26
N MET A 80 -13.24 -1.39 14.97
CA MET A 80 -11.99 -0.81 14.50
C MET A 80 -11.94 0.72 14.77
N VAL A 81 -13.07 1.41 14.63
CA VAL A 81 -13.18 2.84 14.96
C VAL A 81 -12.88 3.08 16.45
N ILE A 82 -13.38 2.19 17.33
CA ILE A 82 -13.24 2.32 18.78
C ILE A 82 -11.86 1.89 19.27
N ARG A 83 -11.35 0.75 18.79
CA ARG A 83 -10.11 0.13 19.30
C ARG A 83 -8.86 0.50 18.50
N GLY A 84 -9.03 0.97 17.25
CA GLY A 84 -7.94 1.17 16.32
C GLY A 84 -7.33 -0.14 15.84
N THR A 85 -6.14 -0.06 15.26
CA THR A 85 -5.39 -1.23 14.79
C THR A 85 -3.90 -1.03 15.05
N LYS A 86 -3.15 -2.13 15.11
CA LYS A 86 -1.68 -2.15 15.05
C LYS A 86 -1.19 -3.02 13.89
N LEU A 87 -2.07 -3.28 12.92
CA LEU A 87 -1.75 -4.14 11.78
C LEU A 87 -0.64 -3.52 10.92
N PHE A 88 -0.79 -2.23 10.58
CA PHE A 88 0.11 -1.56 9.65
C PHE A 88 1.53 -1.46 10.21
N SER A 89 1.67 -0.95 11.44
CA SER A 89 2.98 -0.80 12.10
C SER A 89 3.66 -2.15 12.34
N LYS A 90 2.92 -3.16 12.84
CA LYS A 90 3.49 -4.49 13.11
C LYS A 90 3.91 -5.20 11.84
N ALA A 91 3.05 -5.24 10.82
CA ALA A 91 3.38 -5.89 9.55
C ALA A 91 4.52 -5.19 8.82
N THR A 92 4.58 -3.85 8.89
CA THR A 92 5.68 -3.10 8.27
C THR A 92 7.01 -3.33 8.99
N ARG A 93 7.02 -3.44 10.32
CA ARG A 93 8.24 -3.81 11.06
C ARG A 93 8.78 -5.16 10.60
N VAL A 94 7.91 -6.18 10.57
CA VAL A 94 8.27 -7.52 10.10
C VAL A 94 8.78 -7.48 8.66
N LEU A 95 8.11 -6.72 7.79
CA LEU A 95 8.49 -6.61 6.39
C LEU A 95 9.84 -5.92 6.20
N VAL A 96 10.07 -4.77 6.83
CA VAL A 96 11.32 -4.01 6.70
C VAL A 96 12.51 -4.85 7.17
N GLU A 97 12.40 -5.49 8.33
CA GLU A 97 13.43 -6.39 8.86
C GLU A 97 13.71 -7.57 7.91
N ALA A 98 12.66 -8.19 7.37
CA ALA A 98 12.80 -9.29 6.43
C ALA A 98 13.42 -8.84 5.10
N MET A 99 12.99 -7.72 4.52
CA MET A 99 13.55 -7.17 3.28
C MET A 99 15.03 -6.85 3.40
N GLN A 100 15.45 -6.25 4.53
CA GLN A 100 16.87 -5.95 4.80
C GLN A 100 17.70 -7.24 4.94
N THR A 101 17.13 -8.28 5.55
CA THR A 101 17.80 -9.58 5.72
C THR A 101 17.96 -10.33 4.40
N GLU A 102 16.90 -10.33 3.58
CA GLU A 102 16.85 -11.05 2.29
C GLU A 102 17.44 -10.24 1.12
N GLY A 103 17.84 -8.98 1.35
CA GLY A 103 18.45 -8.13 0.32
C GLY A 103 17.50 -7.55 -0.70
N VAL A 104 16.19 -7.57 -0.45
CA VAL A 104 15.18 -6.95 -1.33
C VAL A 104 15.06 -5.47 -0.98
N ALA A 105 15.55 -4.58 -1.86
CA ALA A 105 15.70 -3.16 -1.53
C ALA A 105 14.45 -2.31 -1.85
N ARG A 106 13.65 -2.65 -2.87
CA ARG A 106 12.57 -1.79 -3.38
C ARG A 106 11.25 -2.04 -2.66
N LEU A 107 10.73 -1.02 -1.96
CA LEU A 107 9.43 -1.04 -1.26
C LEU A 107 8.50 0.05 -1.78
N ILE A 108 7.30 -0.32 -2.23
CA ILE A 108 6.22 0.59 -2.57
C ILE A 108 5.09 0.35 -1.57
N ALA A 109 4.79 1.34 -0.73
CA ALA A 109 3.83 1.18 0.36
C ALA A 109 2.59 2.05 0.18
N LEU A 110 1.43 1.47 0.43
CA LEU A 110 0.16 2.18 0.44
C LEU A 110 -0.18 2.61 1.87
N THR A 111 -0.37 3.93 2.06
CA THR A 111 -0.87 4.48 3.33
C THR A 111 -2.20 5.21 3.11
N GLY A 112 -2.24 6.52 3.08
CA GLY A 112 -3.42 7.33 2.79
C GLY A 112 -3.21 8.79 3.13
N PHE A 113 -3.92 9.67 2.45
CA PHE A 113 -3.97 11.09 2.78
C PHE A 113 -4.49 11.28 4.21
N GLY A 114 -3.75 11.99 5.03
CA GLY A 114 -3.95 12.11 6.48
C GLY A 114 -2.95 11.30 7.31
N ALA A 115 -2.02 10.54 6.68
CA ALA A 115 -0.89 9.89 7.34
C ALA A 115 0.39 10.75 7.25
N GLY A 116 1.29 10.59 8.22
CA GLY A 116 2.56 11.30 8.26
C GLY A 116 2.37 12.83 8.29
N ASP A 117 3.14 13.52 7.46
CA ASP A 117 3.10 14.97 7.29
C ASP A 117 1.84 15.49 6.56
N SER A 118 1.03 14.61 5.97
CA SER A 118 -0.28 14.98 5.42
C SER A 118 -1.42 15.00 6.45
N ARG A 119 -1.12 14.77 7.73
CA ARG A 119 -2.11 14.84 8.80
C ARG A 119 -2.61 16.27 9.00
N ASN A 120 -3.94 16.43 9.17
CA ASN A 120 -4.61 17.73 9.36
C ASN A 120 -4.41 18.72 8.19
N GLN A 121 -4.25 18.20 6.97
CA GLN A 121 -4.13 19.00 5.75
C GLN A 121 -5.42 19.00 4.90
N GLY A 122 -6.49 18.37 5.39
CA GLY A 122 -7.79 18.29 4.70
C GLY A 122 -8.71 19.48 4.90
N GLY A 123 -8.39 20.37 5.85
CA GLY A 123 -9.23 21.49 6.29
C GLY A 123 -10.11 21.13 7.48
N CYS A 124 -10.49 22.14 8.29
CA CYS A 124 -11.06 21.96 9.64
C CYS A 124 -12.23 20.99 9.73
N LEU A 125 -13.22 21.05 8.83
CA LEU A 125 -14.40 20.18 8.87
C LEU A 125 -14.07 18.76 8.44
N TYR A 126 -13.24 18.59 7.42
CA TYR A 126 -12.77 17.28 6.97
C TYR A 126 -11.95 16.60 8.06
N ASP A 127 -10.98 17.31 8.64
CA ASP A 127 -10.07 16.78 9.66
C ASP A 127 -10.81 16.40 10.94
N LEU A 128 -11.82 17.17 11.35
CA LEU A 128 -12.65 16.85 12.52
C LEU A 128 -13.42 15.53 12.32
N GLY A 129 -14.12 15.38 11.21
CA GLY A 129 -14.89 14.16 10.89
C GLY A 129 -13.97 12.95 10.66
N PHE A 130 -12.85 13.15 9.95
CA PHE A 130 -11.86 12.14 9.67
C PHE A 130 -11.19 11.61 10.96
N ASN A 131 -10.74 12.51 11.85
CA ASN A 131 -10.10 12.12 13.11
C ASN A 131 -11.06 11.40 14.05
N ALA A 132 -12.34 11.78 14.07
CA ALA A 132 -13.35 11.10 14.89
C ALA A 132 -13.57 9.64 14.47
N VAL A 133 -13.48 9.34 13.17
CA VAL A 133 -13.77 8.01 12.63
C VAL A 133 -12.50 7.19 12.38
N LEU A 134 -11.44 7.79 11.86
CA LEU A 134 -10.25 7.09 11.39
C LEU A 134 -8.97 7.46 12.15
N GLY A 135 -9.00 8.41 13.07
CA GLY A 135 -7.81 8.93 13.76
C GLY A 135 -6.90 7.84 14.31
N ARG A 136 -7.46 6.86 15.04
CA ARG A 136 -6.69 5.74 15.62
C ARG A 136 -6.06 4.80 14.58
N VAL A 137 -6.71 4.63 13.43
CA VAL A 137 -6.16 3.84 12.31
C VAL A 137 -4.99 4.58 11.69
N TYR A 138 -5.12 5.90 11.57
CA TYR A 138 -4.07 6.74 11.01
C TYR A 138 -2.91 6.97 11.98
N ASP A 139 -3.12 6.86 13.29
CA ASP A 139 -2.02 6.80 14.25
C ASP A 139 -1.10 5.60 13.97
N ASP A 140 -1.67 4.43 13.65
CA ASP A 140 -0.90 3.25 13.26
C ASP A 140 -0.21 3.42 11.88
N LYS A 141 -0.87 4.09 10.92
CA LYS A 141 -0.26 4.45 9.63
C LYS A 141 0.88 5.47 9.77
N ASN A 142 0.82 6.38 10.74
CA ASN A 142 1.94 7.28 11.04
C ASN A 142 3.17 6.50 11.51
N VAL A 143 2.97 5.49 12.36
CA VAL A 143 4.06 4.59 12.78
C VAL A 143 4.57 3.77 11.58
N GLN A 144 3.67 3.30 10.71
CA GLN A 144 4.03 2.63 9.45
C GLN A 144 4.98 3.48 8.61
N GLU A 145 4.59 4.74 8.32
CA GLU A 145 5.43 5.64 7.51
C GLU A 145 6.76 5.96 8.18
N HIS A 146 6.77 6.15 9.50
CA HIS A 146 8.02 6.37 10.23
C HIS A 146 8.99 5.19 10.08
N LEU A 147 8.51 3.95 10.22
CA LEU A 147 9.32 2.75 10.04
C LEU A 147 9.91 2.66 8.63
N ILE A 148 9.11 2.95 7.60
CA ILE A 148 9.54 2.93 6.20
C ILE A 148 10.60 4.01 5.96
N ARG A 149 10.34 5.24 6.38
CA ARG A 149 11.23 6.39 6.17
C ARG A 149 12.57 6.26 6.90
N SER A 150 12.57 5.59 8.05
CA SER A 150 13.78 5.35 8.86
C SER A 150 14.60 4.15 8.37
N SER A 151 14.13 3.41 7.38
CA SER A 151 14.85 2.29 6.78
C SER A 151 15.76 2.74 5.64
N ASP A 152 16.75 1.90 5.31
CA ASP A 152 17.65 2.12 4.17
C ASP A 152 17.05 1.66 2.84
N LEU A 153 15.76 1.21 2.83
CA LEU A 153 15.10 0.75 1.64
C LEU A 153 14.92 1.86 0.59
N ALA A 154 14.85 1.45 -0.66
CA ALA A 154 14.45 2.27 -1.79
C ALA A 154 12.92 2.38 -1.81
N TRP A 155 12.35 3.22 -0.93
CA TRP A 155 10.92 3.27 -0.71
C TRP A 155 10.19 4.35 -1.53
N THR A 156 8.91 4.10 -1.80
CA THR A 156 7.90 5.09 -2.23
C THR A 156 6.63 4.86 -1.41
N ILE A 157 6.04 5.93 -0.85
CA ILE A 157 4.79 5.86 -0.07
C ILE A 157 3.68 6.53 -0.88
N ALA A 158 2.67 5.76 -1.29
CA ALA A 158 1.48 6.29 -1.96
C ALA A 158 0.40 6.66 -0.92
N ARG A 159 -0.09 7.89 -0.97
CA ARG A 159 -1.11 8.45 -0.07
C ARG A 159 -2.38 8.79 -0.85
N PRO A 160 -3.21 7.81 -1.21
CA PRO A 160 -4.46 8.12 -1.88
C PRO A 160 -5.41 8.88 -0.95
N VAL A 161 -6.22 9.74 -1.54
CA VAL A 161 -7.42 10.30 -0.94
C VAL A 161 -8.50 9.20 -0.81
N ILE A 162 -9.78 9.54 -0.59
CA ILE A 162 -10.85 8.55 -0.40
C ILE A 162 -10.94 7.60 -1.61
N LEU A 163 -10.84 6.31 -1.34
CA LEU A 163 -10.88 5.26 -2.35
C LEU A 163 -12.31 4.96 -2.81
N THR A 164 -12.50 4.80 -4.12
CA THR A 164 -13.77 4.38 -4.73
C THR A 164 -13.59 3.12 -5.58
N ASP A 165 -14.70 2.42 -5.87
CA ASP A 165 -14.76 1.27 -6.78
C ASP A 165 -15.14 1.67 -8.22
N ARG A 166 -14.94 2.92 -8.59
CA ARG A 166 -15.15 3.39 -9.97
C ARG A 166 -14.08 2.79 -10.89
N PRO A 167 -14.38 2.67 -12.21
CA PRO A 167 -13.37 2.29 -13.19
C PRO A 167 -12.15 3.24 -13.16
N ALA A 168 -10.99 2.73 -13.59
CA ALA A 168 -9.79 3.54 -13.76
C ALA A 168 -10.03 4.66 -14.76
N THR A 169 -9.54 5.84 -14.43
CA THR A 169 -9.59 7.00 -15.34
C THR A 169 -8.25 7.26 -16.02
N HIS A 170 -7.15 6.78 -15.43
CA HIS A 170 -5.77 7.08 -15.80
C HIS A 170 -5.45 8.59 -15.88
N ARG A 171 -6.28 9.42 -15.21
CA ARG A 171 -6.17 10.90 -15.19
C ARG A 171 -5.96 11.46 -13.79
N TYR A 172 -5.52 10.61 -12.84
CA TYR A 172 -5.19 11.03 -11.48
C TYR A 172 -3.96 11.93 -11.44
N ARG A 173 -3.92 12.80 -10.43
CA ARG A 173 -2.78 13.67 -10.15
C ARG A 173 -1.92 13.07 -9.04
N VAL A 174 -0.61 13.23 -9.19
CA VAL A 174 0.40 12.85 -8.20
C VAL A 174 1.00 14.13 -7.64
N VAL A 175 0.75 14.42 -6.37
CA VAL A 175 1.00 15.73 -5.77
C VAL A 175 2.01 15.60 -4.63
N LEU A 176 3.13 16.30 -4.73
CA LEU A 176 4.18 16.33 -3.71
C LEU A 176 4.08 17.59 -2.82
N ASP A 177 3.74 18.73 -3.41
CA ASP A 177 3.68 20.00 -2.69
C ASP A 177 2.48 20.03 -1.73
N PRO A 178 2.69 20.22 -0.41
CA PRO A 178 1.61 20.37 0.56
C PRO A 178 0.60 21.47 0.23
N ALA A 179 1.03 22.53 -0.45
CA ALA A 179 0.15 23.63 -0.85
C ALA A 179 -0.94 23.20 -1.84
N ASP A 180 -0.70 22.10 -2.57
CA ASP A 180 -1.63 21.55 -3.56
C ASP A 180 -2.44 20.36 -3.06
N TRP A 181 -2.22 19.91 -1.84
CA TRP A 181 -2.99 18.81 -1.26
C TRP A 181 -4.44 19.21 -1.05
N ARG A 182 -5.35 18.37 -1.51
CA ARG A 182 -6.80 18.60 -1.37
C ARG A 182 -7.49 17.26 -1.07
N PRO A 183 -8.53 17.26 -0.23
CA PRO A 183 -9.45 16.13 -0.15
C PRO A 183 -10.08 15.83 -1.50
N GLY A 184 -10.44 14.58 -1.71
CA GLY A 184 -11.04 14.13 -2.96
C GLY A 184 -11.31 12.64 -2.95
N THR A 185 -11.55 12.09 -4.12
CA THR A 185 -11.74 10.65 -4.34
C THR A 185 -10.80 10.16 -5.44
N ILE A 186 -10.42 8.88 -5.38
CA ILE A 186 -9.63 8.22 -6.43
C ILE A 186 -10.10 6.77 -6.58
N ALA A 187 -10.09 6.24 -7.80
CA ALA A 187 -10.39 4.84 -8.05
C ALA A 187 -9.27 3.93 -7.52
N ARG A 188 -9.64 2.76 -6.95
CA ARG A 188 -8.64 1.76 -6.52
C ARG A 188 -7.76 1.30 -7.68
N ALA A 189 -8.34 1.18 -8.86
CA ALA A 189 -7.61 0.81 -10.08
C ALA A 189 -6.59 1.90 -10.51
N ASP A 190 -6.88 3.20 -10.31
CA ASP A 190 -5.92 4.29 -10.56
C ASP A 190 -4.77 4.26 -9.54
N VAL A 191 -5.06 3.92 -8.27
CA VAL A 191 -4.00 3.73 -7.27
C VAL A 191 -3.12 2.53 -7.63
N ALA A 192 -3.72 1.42 -8.06
CA ALA A 192 -2.98 0.24 -8.52
C ALA A 192 -2.08 0.55 -9.72
N ASP A 193 -2.59 1.33 -10.68
CA ASP A 193 -1.81 1.83 -11.83
C ASP A 193 -0.58 2.62 -11.37
N PHE A 194 -0.74 3.54 -10.42
CA PHE A 194 0.39 4.27 -9.84
C PHE A 194 1.40 3.33 -9.18
N LEU A 195 0.93 2.42 -8.32
CA LEU A 195 1.82 1.50 -7.58
C LEU A 195 2.66 0.63 -8.51
N VAL A 196 2.05 0.08 -9.56
CA VAL A 196 2.77 -0.77 -10.54
C VAL A 196 3.76 0.04 -11.36
N LYS A 197 3.44 1.27 -11.76
CA LYS A 197 4.38 2.16 -12.44
C LYS A 197 5.65 2.44 -11.63
N GLN A 198 5.57 2.42 -10.29
CA GLN A 198 6.74 2.63 -9.43
C GLN A 198 7.68 1.40 -9.37
N VAL A 199 7.30 0.26 -9.93
CA VAL A 199 8.15 -0.94 -10.00
C VAL A 199 9.41 -0.67 -10.81
N THR A 200 9.28 0.09 -11.89
CA THR A 200 10.37 0.40 -12.83
C THR A 200 10.75 1.88 -12.86
N SER A 201 10.17 2.72 -11.98
CA SER A 201 10.40 4.17 -11.96
C SER A 201 11.01 4.61 -10.63
N ASP A 202 12.02 5.47 -10.70
CA ASP A 202 12.65 6.13 -9.56
C ASP A 202 12.13 7.56 -9.32
N GLU A 203 11.14 8.02 -10.08
CA GLU A 203 10.61 9.40 -10.00
C GLU A 203 10.16 9.79 -8.60
N TYR A 204 9.55 8.83 -7.90
CA TYR A 204 9.07 9.04 -6.52
C TYR A 204 9.89 8.27 -5.48
N LEU A 205 11.15 7.98 -5.77
CA LEU A 205 12.06 7.34 -4.81
C LEU A 205 12.25 8.24 -3.59
N ARG A 206 12.05 7.66 -2.40
CA ARG A 206 12.06 8.34 -1.08
C ARG A 206 11.10 9.52 -0.99
N LYS A 207 9.99 9.46 -1.72
CA LYS A 207 8.91 10.45 -1.70
C LYS A 207 7.58 9.82 -1.26
N ALA A 208 6.69 10.68 -0.76
CA ALA A 208 5.37 10.27 -0.27
C ALA A 208 4.26 11.12 -0.92
N PRO A 209 4.01 10.96 -2.25
CA PRO A 209 3.01 11.72 -2.95
C PRO A 209 1.59 11.43 -2.49
N VAL A 210 0.73 12.45 -2.55
CA VAL A 210 -0.72 12.35 -2.46
C VAL A 210 -1.29 12.05 -3.84
N LEU A 211 -2.19 11.06 -3.92
CA LEU A 211 -2.87 10.66 -5.16
C LEU A 211 -4.31 11.15 -5.13
N ILE A 212 -4.71 11.94 -6.14
CA ILE A 212 -6.02 12.57 -6.27
C ILE A 212 -6.59 12.24 -7.64
N GLY A 213 -7.85 11.71 -7.69
CA GLY A 213 -8.55 11.42 -8.94
C GLY A 213 -9.26 12.63 -9.54
#